data_8439f2608eb8ec8760107cce116eceba
#
_entry.id   8439f2608eb8ec8760107cce116eceba
#
_cell.length_a   1.000
_cell.length_b   1.000
_cell.length_c   1.000
_cell.angle_alpha   90.00
_cell.angle_beta   90.00
_cell.angle_gamma   90.00
#
_symmetry.space_group_name_H-M   'P 1'
#
loop_
_entity.id
_entity.type
_entity.pdbx_description
1 polymer ?
#
loop_
_entity_poly.entity_id
_entity_poly.type
_entity_poly.pdbx_seq_one_letter_code
_entity_poly.pdbx_strand_id
1 'polypeptide(L)'
;MKKPELKDLTLREKIGQMFIMRDDRLHDMISNDELEAYLKEHPLGGIWATGRLKSPAAYLNFDSSGGKGTLSDLKDYTELLNKYSKIPLLIGGDSEKGGFMGATDIAGPDAAVATNDDELFYLYGAAEADELKCGGLNWRWSPISDMCHHDASISVNRVCSDDPEKIIRYSKGVIKGSQDRGVAATVKHFPGHDINEIRDPHFMTSVNNMSFDDWMKVQGRIYKEVIECGAYSVMIGHHAFPAIDDSMIGTKRRPATFSKKIITDLLKNEWGFDGVVVTDDISMRAAFSVYGRQNMFDMYIELINAGNDMLLGTSIGVEHEEYIIAIEKAVKNGKISEDRINDACVRILNMKERLGLFEDVNKPCLSIEEAAANTMEMNRRVAEKSLTLLSNKLNLLPCKNIKKVSIIPVTHSEVFVEKLDALKKAFEGRGIEVILYNNVNECNLRLAAERDDIIIYANFVSAHNPMGHCTFFGDVAQQFFKIMTFGGEKSVVVSFGSPFIKYEYYEEADTYINAYWYNKETMEALVEGILGEIRFLGESPFEI
;
A
#
# COMPACT_ATOMS: atom_id res chain seq x y z
N MET A 1 23.58 -18.63 9.74
CA MET A 1 22.96 -20.02 9.78
C MET A 1 23.00 -20.59 8.37
N LYS A 2 23.24 -21.90 8.19
CA LYS A 2 23.20 -22.50 6.83
C LYS A 2 21.74 -22.74 6.40
N LYS A 3 21.40 -22.46 5.14
CA LYS A 3 20.10 -22.79 4.55
C LYS A 3 19.83 -24.30 4.71
N PRO A 4 18.69 -24.74 5.28
CA PRO A 4 18.36 -26.15 5.39
C PRO A 4 18.02 -26.75 4.02
N GLU A 5 18.38 -28.01 3.82
CA GLU A 5 17.88 -28.79 2.68
C GLU A 5 16.50 -29.39 3.02
N LEU A 6 15.65 -29.64 2.03
CA LEU A 6 14.30 -30.18 2.26
C LEU A 6 14.31 -31.47 3.08
N LYS A 7 15.31 -32.34 2.89
CA LYS A 7 15.48 -33.61 3.62
C LYS A 7 15.74 -33.42 5.12
N ASP A 8 16.22 -32.23 5.53
CA ASP A 8 16.53 -31.90 6.92
C ASP A 8 15.31 -31.36 7.67
N LEU A 9 14.20 -31.14 6.95
CA LEU A 9 12.95 -30.60 7.49
C LEU A 9 11.88 -31.69 7.58
N THR A 10 11.23 -31.75 8.73
CA THR A 10 10.01 -32.56 8.91
C THR A 10 8.86 -31.99 8.07
N LEU A 11 7.84 -32.80 7.79
CA LEU A 11 6.63 -32.33 7.11
C LEU A 11 6.00 -31.13 7.85
N ARG A 12 5.98 -31.19 9.19
CA ARG A 12 5.46 -30.12 10.04
C ARG A 12 6.23 -28.80 9.84
N GLU A 13 7.55 -28.85 9.80
CA GLU A 13 8.37 -27.67 9.57
C GLU A 13 8.19 -27.08 8.17
N LYS A 14 8.04 -27.92 7.15
CA LYS A 14 7.72 -27.49 5.78
C LYS A 14 6.36 -26.79 5.70
N ILE A 15 5.34 -27.37 6.34
CA ILE A 15 3.99 -26.78 6.44
C ILE A 15 4.05 -25.45 7.20
N GLY A 16 4.77 -25.40 8.31
CA GLY A 16 4.93 -24.18 9.09
C GLY A 16 5.51 -23.01 8.28
N GLN A 17 6.42 -23.27 7.32
CA GLN A 17 6.95 -22.23 6.45
C GLN A 17 5.86 -21.55 5.58
N MET A 18 4.73 -22.20 5.36
CA MET A 18 3.64 -21.63 4.55
C MET A 18 2.76 -20.64 5.30
N PHE A 19 2.92 -20.47 6.62
CA PHE A 19 2.07 -19.61 7.43
C PHE A 19 2.70 -18.25 7.70
N ILE A 20 1.88 -17.19 7.55
CA ILE A 20 2.19 -15.83 7.96
C ILE A 20 1.21 -15.43 9.04
N MET A 21 1.70 -15.25 10.26
CA MET A 21 0.89 -14.86 11.42
C MET A 21 1.00 -13.34 11.64
N ARG A 22 -0.09 -12.73 12.10
CA ARG A 22 -0.09 -11.32 12.49
C ARG A 22 0.64 -11.14 13.83
N ASP A 23 1.49 -10.12 13.90
CA ASP A 23 2.28 -9.79 15.11
C ASP A 23 1.39 -9.46 16.32
N ASP A 24 0.32 -8.68 16.11
CA ASP A 24 -0.62 -8.31 17.17
C ASP A 24 -1.31 -9.54 17.76
N ARG A 25 -1.67 -10.53 16.94
CA ARG A 25 -2.27 -11.77 17.41
C ARG A 25 -1.30 -12.64 18.19
N LEU A 26 -0.07 -12.74 17.71
CA LEU A 26 0.97 -13.50 18.40
C LEU A 26 1.27 -12.87 19.77
N HIS A 27 1.36 -11.54 19.83
CA HIS A 27 1.61 -10.80 21.06
C HIS A 27 0.45 -10.89 22.07
N ASP A 28 -0.81 -10.89 21.58
CA ASP A 28 -1.99 -11.00 22.45
C ASP A 28 -2.16 -12.41 23.04
N MET A 29 -1.68 -13.43 22.33
CA MET A 29 -1.88 -14.84 22.72
C MET A 29 -0.74 -15.41 23.57
N ILE A 30 0.48 -14.89 23.43
CA ILE A 30 1.68 -15.50 23.97
C ILE A 30 2.55 -14.41 24.62
N SER A 31 2.84 -14.59 25.91
CA SER A 31 3.80 -13.72 26.60
C SER A 31 5.21 -13.88 26.04
N ASN A 32 6.04 -12.85 26.15
CA ASN A 32 7.43 -12.91 25.67
C ASN A 32 8.23 -14.04 26.35
N ASP A 33 7.90 -14.40 27.59
CA ASP A 33 8.55 -15.49 28.31
C ASP A 33 8.19 -16.88 27.76
N GLU A 34 7.02 -17.02 27.13
CA GLU A 34 6.53 -18.27 26.54
C GLU A 34 6.87 -18.37 25.04
N LEU A 35 7.24 -17.24 24.42
CA LEU A 35 7.43 -17.12 22.97
C LEU A 35 8.49 -18.09 22.43
N GLU A 36 9.58 -18.31 23.16
CA GLU A 36 10.63 -19.26 22.79
C GLU A 36 10.09 -20.70 22.69
N ALA A 37 9.35 -21.14 23.72
CA ALA A 37 8.76 -22.47 23.74
C ALA A 37 7.75 -22.63 22.60
N TYR A 38 6.89 -21.62 22.41
CA TYR A 38 5.90 -21.62 21.34
C TYR A 38 6.51 -21.74 19.95
N LEU A 39 7.48 -20.89 19.59
CA LEU A 39 8.09 -20.90 18.25
C LEU A 39 8.93 -22.15 17.96
N LYS A 40 9.42 -22.84 18.99
CA LYS A 40 10.08 -24.16 18.84
C LYS A 40 9.09 -25.28 18.49
N GLU A 41 7.88 -25.24 19.04
CA GLU A 41 6.85 -26.23 18.81
C GLU A 41 6.00 -25.94 17.57
N HIS A 42 5.80 -24.66 17.26
CA HIS A 42 4.94 -24.17 16.19
C HIS A 42 5.75 -23.39 15.14
N PRO A 43 6.34 -24.08 14.15
CA PRO A 43 7.17 -23.44 13.14
C PRO A 43 6.35 -22.45 12.30
N LEU A 44 6.94 -21.28 12.02
CA LEU A 44 6.38 -20.22 11.20
C LEU A 44 7.28 -19.89 10.01
N GLY A 45 6.69 -19.53 8.89
CA GLY A 45 7.38 -19.03 7.70
C GLY A 45 7.59 -17.52 7.74
N GLY A 46 6.61 -16.79 8.25
CA GLY A 46 6.66 -15.34 8.30
C GLY A 46 5.72 -14.70 9.32
N ILE A 47 5.89 -13.41 9.47
CA ILE A 47 5.10 -12.52 10.33
C ILE A 47 4.56 -11.36 9.47
N TRP A 48 3.31 -11.02 9.69
CA TRP A 48 2.72 -9.77 9.26
C TRP A 48 2.92 -8.72 10.35
N ALA A 49 3.82 -7.80 10.12
CA ALA A 49 4.00 -6.64 10.98
C ALA A 49 2.87 -5.64 10.72
N THR A 50 1.90 -5.57 11.64
CA THR A 50 0.74 -4.68 11.52
C THR A 50 0.99 -3.29 12.09
N GLY A 51 2.06 -3.13 12.81
CA GLY A 51 2.37 -1.91 13.54
C GLY A 51 1.54 -1.66 14.80
N ARG A 52 0.79 -2.66 15.28
CA ARG A 52 -0.20 -2.51 16.35
C ARG A 52 0.24 -3.04 17.71
N LEU A 53 1.52 -3.15 17.95
CA LEU A 53 2.10 -3.77 19.15
C LEU A 53 1.65 -3.18 20.51
N LYS A 54 0.94 -2.04 20.53
CA LYS A 54 0.57 -1.36 21.79
C LYS A 54 -0.88 -0.92 21.96
N SER A 55 -1.81 -1.15 21.03
CA SER A 55 -3.20 -0.70 21.24
C SER A 55 -4.27 -1.53 20.52
N PRO A 56 -5.20 -2.15 21.27
CA PRO A 56 -6.40 -2.78 20.73
C PRO A 56 -7.39 -1.77 20.11
N ALA A 57 -7.28 -0.48 20.43
CA ALA A 57 -8.21 0.56 19.99
C ALA A 57 -7.97 1.06 18.54
N ALA A 58 -6.85 0.70 17.92
CA ALA A 58 -6.50 1.12 16.56
C ALA A 58 -7.31 0.43 15.45
N TYR A 59 -8.22 -0.50 15.79
CA TYR A 59 -9.03 -1.26 14.82
C TYR A 59 -10.05 -0.43 14.02
N LEU A 60 -10.32 0.82 14.44
CA LEU A 60 -11.36 1.66 13.83
C LEU A 60 -10.84 2.88 13.09
N ASN A 61 -9.56 3.18 13.18
CA ASN A 61 -8.96 4.29 12.44
C ASN A 61 -7.89 3.73 11.50
N PHE A 62 -8.21 3.70 10.23
CA PHE A 62 -7.27 3.45 9.12
C PHE A 62 -6.26 4.61 8.94
N ASP A 63 -6.18 5.48 9.90
CA ASP A 63 -5.15 6.51 9.96
C ASP A 63 -3.85 5.88 10.47
N SER A 64 -2.83 5.99 9.64
CA SER A 64 -1.50 5.47 9.92
C SER A 64 -0.83 6.04 11.18
N SER A 65 -1.41 7.04 11.85
CA SER A 65 -0.83 7.76 12.99
C SER A 65 -1.28 7.28 14.38
N GLY A 66 -2.26 6.38 14.49
CA GLY A 66 -2.90 6.03 15.78
C GLY A 66 -2.17 4.99 16.62
N GLY A 67 -1.45 5.42 17.67
CA GLY A 67 -1.05 4.56 18.79
C GLY A 67 -0.02 3.46 18.49
N LYS A 68 0.81 3.66 17.49
CA LYS A 68 1.81 2.71 17.01
C LYS A 68 3.06 2.69 17.88
N GLY A 69 3.70 1.51 17.96
CA GLY A 69 5.08 1.39 18.37
C GLY A 69 6.00 2.16 17.41
N THR A 70 7.24 2.39 17.82
CA THR A 70 8.28 2.97 16.96
C THR A 70 8.93 1.89 16.11
N LEU A 71 9.69 2.27 15.07
CA LEU A 71 10.54 1.33 14.34
C LEU A 71 11.53 0.60 15.26
N SER A 72 11.99 1.26 16.33
CA SER A 72 12.86 0.61 17.34
C SER A 72 12.10 -0.48 18.11
N ASP A 73 10.87 -0.21 18.56
CA ASP A 73 10.05 -1.23 19.25
C ASP A 73 9.80 -2.45 18.34
N LEU A 74 9.58 -2.21 17.04
CA LEU A 74 9.38 -3.27 16.07
C LEU A 74 10.66 -4.07 15.84
N LYS A 75 11.80 -3.39 15.73
CA LYS A 75 13.10 -4.04 15.59
C LYS A 75 13.39 -5.00 16.75
N ASP A 76 13.23 -4.52 17.99
CA ASP A 76 13.46 -5.35 19.18
C ASP A 76 12.56 -6.60 19.17
N TYR A 77 11.31 -6.45 18.75
CA TYR A 77 10.37 -7.57 18.66
C TYR A 77 10.72 -8.54 17.53
N THR A 78 11.07 -8.04 16.35
CA THR A 78 11.46 -8.89 15.21
C THR A 78 12.78 -9.64 15.46
N GLU A 79 13.72 -9.02 16.17
CA GLU A 79 14.96 -9.68 16.62
C GLU A 79 14.65 -10.81 17.60
N LEU A 80 13.72 -10.60 18.55
CA LEU A 80 13.28 -11.63 19.49
C LEU A 80 12.63 -12.82 18.75
N LEU A 81 11.72 -12.54 17.81
CA LEU A 81 11.09 -13.57 16.97
C LEU A 81 12.09 -14.39 16.20
N ASN A 82 13.06 -13.73 15.53
CA ASN A 82 14.10 -14.41 14.77
C ASN A 82 15.06 -15.21 15.65
N LYS A 83 15.36 -14.73 16.86
CA LYS A 83 16.22 -15.43 17.84
C LYS A 83 15.64 -16.80 18.24
N TYR A 84 14.31 -16.88 18.36
CA TYR A 84 13.63 -18.11 18.79
C TYR A 84 13.14 -18.99 17.65
N SER A 85 13.13 -18.48 16.43
CA SER A 85 12.74 -19.23 15.23
C SER A 85 13.87 -20.12 14.73
N LYS A 86 13.57 -21.39 14.44
CA LYS A 86 14.54 -22.35 13.86
C LYS A 86 15.03 -21.93 12.48
N ILE A 87 14.16 -21.33 11.68
CA ILE A 87 14.43 -20.81 10.34
C ILE A 87 14.09 -19.32 10.36
N PRO A 88 14.96 -18.43 9.87
CA PRO A 88 14.69 -16.99 9.85
C PRO A 88 13.34 -16.66 9.22
N LEU A 89 12.62 -15.69 9.77
CA LEU A 89 11.28 -15.33 9.35
C LEU A 89 11.30 -14.35 8.17
N LEU A 90 10.32 -14.49 7.28
CA LEU A 90 9.91 -13.42 6.38
C LEU A 90 9.01 -12.47 7.16
N ILE A 91 9.45 -11.24 7.37
CA ILE A 91 8.71 -10.24 8.13
C ILE A 91 8.25 -9.17 7.16
N GLY A 92 6.95 -9.15 6.90
CA GLY A 92 6.33 -8.30 5.89
C GLY A 92 5.25 -7.40 6.42
N GLY A 93 4.92 -6.38 5.65
CA GLY A 93 3.83 -5.47 5.94
C GLY A 93 3.41 -4.65 4.73
N ASP A 94 2.22 -4.04 4.83
CA ASP A 94 1.75 -3.09 3.85
C ASP A 94 2.59 -1.81 3.94
N SER A 95 3.24 -1.47 2.83
CA SER A 95 4.05 -0.30 2.67
C SER A 95 3.57 0.35 1.37
N GLU A 96 2.58 1.23 1.50
CA GLU A 96 1.86 1.83 0.37
C GLU A 96 2.01 3.35 0.36
N LYS A 97 1.24 4.04 1.18
CA LYS A 97 1.17 5.51 1.25
C LYS A 97 1.41 5.98 2.68
N GLY A 98 2.15 7.07 2.88
CA GLY A 98 2.34 7.67 4.21
C GLY A 98 3.38 6.99 5.09
N GLY A 99 4.16 6.05 4.55
CA GLY A 99 5.22 5.34 5.29
C GLY A 99 4.71 4.24 6.22
N PHE A 100 5.64 3.48 6.79
CA PHE A 100 5.36 2.37 7.68
C PHE A 100 5.72 2.73 9.14
N MET A 101 4.76 2.55 10.05
CA MET A 101 4.97 2.65 11.50
C MET A 101 5.61 3.95 12.03
N GLY A 102 5.25 5.11 11.48
CA GLY A 102 5.73 6.39 12.02
C GLY A 102 7.22 6.67 11.80
N ALA A 103 7.79 5.99 10.80
CA ALA A 103 8.97 6.43 10.11
C ALA A 103 8.71 7.78 9.41
N THR A 104 9.41 8.10 8.38
CA THR A 104 9.16 9.32 7.62
C THR A 104 7.83 9.23 6.87
N ASP A 105 7.10 10.33 6.79
CA ASP A 105 5.83 10.44 6.06
C ASP A 105 6.12 10.46 4.55
N ILE A 106 6.05 9.28 3.92
CA ILE A 106 6.40 9.09 2.50
C ILE A 106 5.24 9.57 1.61
N ALA A 107 5.55 10.32 0.57
CA ALA A 107 4.60 10.73 -0.46
C ALA A 107 3.94 9.52 -1.13
N GLY A 108 2.73 9.70 -1.67
CA GLY A 108 2.02 8.62 -2.35
C GLY A 108 2.69 8.16 -3.65
N PRO A 109 2.37 6.94 -4.12
CA PRO A 109 2.87 6.42 -5.39
C PRO A 109 2.45 7.28 -6.59
N ASP A 110 1.29 7.92 -6.53
CA ASP A 110 0.80 8.89 -7.50
C ASP A 110 1.70 10.14 -7.59
N ALA A 111 2.20 10.64 -6.45
CA ALA A 111 3.20 11.71 -6.45
C ALA A 111 4.50 11.28 -7.13
N ALA A 112 4.99 10.08 -6.82
CA ALA A 112 6.18 9.55 -7.46
C ALA A 112 6.00 9.45 -8.98
N VAL A 113 4.87 8.91 -9.45
CA VAL A 113 4.58 8.76 -10.89
C VAL A 113 4.41 10.11 -11.58
N ALA A 114 3.84 11.12 -10.91
CA ALA A 114 3.71 12.47 -11.45
C ALA A 114 5.06 13.12 -11.79
N THR A 115 6.17 12.64 -11.22
CA THR A 115 7.53 13.12 -11.57
C THR A 115 7.99 12.67 -12.94
N ASN A 116 7.42 11.60 -13.49
CA ASN A 116 7.81 10.93 -14.72
C ASN A 116 9.33 10.58 -14.80
N ASP A 117 9.94 10.23 -13.66
CA ASP A 117 11.39 10.08 -13.46
C ASP A 117 11.74 8.68 -12.93
N ASP A 118 12.36 7.84 -13.77
CA ASP A 118 12.72 6.45 -13.43
C ASP A 118 13.75 6.37 -12.29
N GLU A 119 14.64 7.36 -12.15
CA GLU A 119 15.57 7.40 -11.02
C GLU A 119 14.81 7.61 -9.71
N LEU A 120 13.81 8.49 -9.71
CA LEU A 120 12.98 8.72 -8.52
C LEU A 120 12.12 7.49 -8.18
N PHE A 121 11.66 6.72 -9.17
CA PHE A 121 10.96 5.46 -8.90
C PHE A 121 11.86 4.45 -8.19
N TYR A 122 13.12 4.34 -8.62
CA TYR A 122 14.10 3.51 -7.93
C TYR A 122 14.40 4.02 -6.52
N LEU A 123 14.65 5.32 -6.36
CA LEU A 123 14.94 5.92 -5.05
C LEU A 123 13.77 5.80 -4.08
N TYR A 124 12.52 5.90 -4.58
CA TYR A 124 11.32 5.68 -3.79
C TYR A 124 11.31 4.28 -3.17
N GLY A 125 11.53 3.25 -3.98
CA GLY A 125 11.62 1.87 -3.49
C GLY A 125 12.79 1.65 -2.54
N ALA A 126 13.94 2.26 -2.81
CA ALA A 126 15.16 2.11 -2.00
C ALA A 126 15.04 2.80 -0.63
N ALA A 127 14.53 4.03 -0.58
CA ALA A 127 14.38 4.80 0.66
C ALA A 127 13.40 4.12 1.63
N GLU A 128 12.26 3.69 1.10
CA GLU A 128 11.28 2.97 1.90
C GLU A 128 11.81 1.61 2.41
N ALA A 129 12.57 0.90 1.59
CA ALA A 129 13.21 -0.35 2.00
C ALA A 129 14.27 -0.13 3.10
N ASP A 130 15.02 0.96 3.05
CA ASP A 130 15.98 1.32 4.10
C ASP A 130 15.27 1.51 5.45
N GLU A 131 14.13 2.20 5.49
CA GLU A 131 13.33 2.37 6.71
C GLU A 131 12.72 1.06 7.21
N LEU A 132 12.15 0.25 6.30
CA LEU A 132 11.58 -1.07 6.66
C LEU A 132 12.64 -1.95 7.33
N LYS A 133 13.86 -1.98 6.80
CA LYS A 133 14.97 -2.73 7.40
C LYS A 133 15.35 -2.25 8.80
N CYS A 134 15.26 -0.94 9.06
CA CYS A 134 15.49 -0.41 10.39
C CYS A 134 14.50 -0.97 11.43
N GLY A 135 13.28 -1.29 11.02
CA GLY A 135 12.27 -1.99 11.82
C GLY A 135 12.39 -3.52 11.82
N GLY A 136 13.40 -4.08 11.14
CA GLY A 136 13.59 -5.53 11.04
C GLY A 136 12.73 -6.22 9.98
N LEU A 137 12.04 -5.45 9.10
CA LEU A 137 11.28 -6.01 7.99
C LEU A 137 12.21 -6.35 6.83
N ASN A 138 11.90 -7.43 6.14
CA ASN A 138 12.63 -7.92 4.97
C ASN A 138 11.72 -8.19 3.76
N TRP A 139 10.42 -7.85 3.88
CA TRP A 139 9.42 -8.07 2.86
C TRP A 139 8.38 -6.95 2.86
N ARG A 140 8.15 -6.31 1.72
CA ARG A 140 7.08 -5.32 1.53
C ARG A 140 5.99 -5.86 0.65
N TRP A 141 4.72 -5.55 0.97
CA TRP A 141 3.59 -5.91 0.13
C TRP A 141 3.18 -4.72 -0.75
N SER A 142 4.08 -4.38 -1.64
CA SER A 142 3.96 -3.38 -2.71
C SER A 142 5.08 -3.63 -3.74
N PRO A 143 4.98 -3.09 -4.98
CA PRO A 143 4.01 -2.09 -5.44
C PRO A 143 2.64 -2.67 -5.74
N ILE A 144 1.60 -1.79 -5.66
CA ILE A 144 0.29 -2.07 -6.22
C ILE A 144 0.37 -1.79 -7.71
N SER A 145 0.25 -2.85 -8.50
CA SER A 145 0.28 -2.79 -9.98
C SER A 145 -1.11 -2.90 -10.60
N ASP A 146 -2.15 -2.74 -9.77
CA ASP A 146 -3.53 -2.57 -10.23
C ASP A 146 -3.71 -1.22 -10.94
N MET A 147 -4.79 -1.09 -11.69
CA MET A 147 -5.17 0.10 -12.42
C MET A 147 -6.55 0.59 -11.98
N CYS A 148 -6.78 1.90 -12.01
CA CYS A 148 -8.06 2.50 -11.68
C CYS A 148 -8.34 3.66 -12.63
N HIS A 149 -9.54 3.69 -13.23
CA HIS A 149 -9.95 4.75 -14.19
C HIS A 149 -10.99 5.72 -13.63
N HIS A 150 -11.45 5.54 -12.39
CA HIS A 150 -12.51 6.37 -11.84
C HIS A 150 -12.39 6.51 -10.32
N ASP A 151 -13.13 7.46 -9.78
CA ASP A 151 -13.13 7.85 -8.37
C ASP A 151 -13.83 6.86 -7.42
N ALA A 152 -14.49 5.83 -7.95
CA ALA A 152 -15.29 4.85 -7.20
C ALA A 152 -14.65 3.46 -7.24
N SER A 153 -13.44 3.31 -6.70
CA SER A 153 -12.75 2.03 -6.59
C SER A 153 -12.01 1.93 -5.26
N ILE A 154 -11.92 0.72 -4.71
CA ILE A 154 -11.06 0.44 -3.55
C ILE A 154 -9.59 0.84 -3.82
N SER A 155 -9.20 0.82 -5.07
CA SER A 155 -7.83 1.13 -5.49
C SER A 155 -7.56 2.63 -5.68
N VAL A 156 -8.59 3.48 -5.70
CA VAL A 156 -8.51 4.90 -6.11
C VAL A 156 -7.42 5.72 -5.40
N ASN A 157 -7.14 5.45 -4.13
CA ASN A 157 -6.09 6.12 -3.36
C ASN A 157 -4.83 5.28 -3.18
N ARG A 158 -4.74 4.13 -3.81
CA ARG A 158 -3.66 3.16 -3.63
C ARG A 158 -2.85 2.93 -4.89
N VAL A 159 -3.49 3.03 -6.07
CA VAL A 159 -2.82 2.88 -7.36
C VAL A 159 -2.02 4.12 -7.71
N CYS A 160 -1.00 3.92 -8.53
CA CYS A 160 -0.10 5.01 -8.92
C CYS A 160 -0.53 5.72 -10.21
N SER A 161 -1.32 5.08 -11.08
CA SER A 161 -1.71 5.62 -12.38
C SER A 161 -2.86 4.81 -13.02
N ASP A 162 -3.47 5.36 -14.07
CA ASP A 162 -4.32 4.68 -15.04
C ASP A 162 -3.61 4.41 -16.39
N ASP A 163 -2.35 4.80 -16.51
CA ASP A 163 -1.51 4.54 -17.68
C ASP A 163 -0.65 3.28 -17.46
N PRO A 164 -0.83 2.20 -18.26
CA PRO A 164 -0.05 0.98 -18.13
C PRO A 164 1.46 1.17 -18.17
N GLU A 165 1.96 2.06 -19.03
CA GLU A 165 3.41 2.33 -19.15
C GLU A 165 3.97 2.96 -17.87
N LYS A 166 3.24 3.93 -17.32
CA LYS A 166 3.63 4.58 -16.06
C LYS A 166 3.62 3.57 -14.89
N ILE A 167 2.61 2.71 -14.81
CA ILE A 167 2.53 1.65 -13.80
C ILE A 167 3.71 0.68 -13.90
N ILE A 168 4.02 0.22 -15.13
CA ILE A 168 5.14 -0.70 -15.41
C ILE A 168 6.47 -0.07 -15.00
N ARG A 169 6.76 1.15 -15.42
CA ARG A 169 8.01 1.86 -15.11
C ARG A 169 8.16 2.07 -13.61
N TYR A 170 7.13 2.59 -12.96
CA TYR A 170 7.10 2.81 -11.51
C TYR A 170 7.32 1.50 -10.74
N SER A 171 6.53 0.47 -11.06
CA SER A 171 6.62 -0.82 -10.37
C SER A 171 8.00 -1.46 -10.51
N LYS A 172 8.59 -1.43 -11.71
CA LYS A 172 9.96 -1.93 -11.96
C LYS A 172 11.00 -1.15 -11.14
N GLY A 173 10.89 0.17 -11.08
CA GLY A 173 11.77 1.02 -10.28
C GLY A 173 11.70 0.68 -8.79
N VAL A 174 10.49 0.62 -8.24
CA VAL A 174 10.23 0.29 -6.83
C VAL A 174 10.74 -1.11 -6.47
N ILE A 175 10.46 -2.12 -7.30
CA ILE A 175 10.93 -3.49 -7.09
C ILE A 175 12.45 -3.52 -7.04
N LYS A 176 13.10 -2.92 -8.04
CA LYS A 176 14.56 -2.89 -8.09
C LYS A 176 15.17 -2.16 -6.90
N GLY A 177 14.66 -0.96 -6.58
CA GLY A 177 15.14 -0.17 -5.44
C GLY A 177 15.02 -0.94 -4.12
N SER A 178 13.89 -1.58 -3.87
CA SER A 178 13.65 -2.36 -2.66
C SER A 178 14.54 -3.59 -2.57
N GLN A 179 14.64 -4.38 -3.64
CA GLN A 179 15.38 -5.64 -3.65
C GLN A 179 16.90 -5.42 -3.62
N ASP A 180 17.42 -4.35 -4.22
CA ASP A 180 18.83 -3.94 -4.10
C ASP A 180 19.20 -3.58 -2.63
N ARG A 181 18.21 -3.18 -1.81
CA ARG A 181 18.37 -2.94 -0.36
C ARG A 181 18.15 -4.19 0.50
N GLY A 182 17.79 -5.32 -0.11
CA GLY A 182 17.53 -6.59 0.58
C GLY A 182 16.16 -6.67 1.23
N VAL A 183 15.17 -5.98 0.69
CA VAL A 183 13.75 -6.10 1.03
C VAL A 183 13.01 -6.64 -0.18
N ALA A 184 12.36 -7.80 -0.03
CA ALA A 184 11.58 -8.38 -1.11
C ALA A 184 10.38 -7.49 -1.45
N ALA A 185 10.08 -7.32 -2.72
CA ALA A 185 8.89 -6.64 -3.19
C ALA A 185 7.81 -7.63 -3.64
N THR A 186 6.56 -7.23 -3.50
CA THR A 186 5.38 -8.04 -3.86
C THR A 186 4.52 -7.30 -4.87
N VAL A 187 4.37 -7.88 -6.05
CA VAL A 187 3.43 -7.38 -7.07
C VAL A 187 2.01 -7.78 -6.67
N LYS A 188 1.08 -6.81 -6.57
CA LYS A 188 -0.30 -7.07 -6.12
C LYS A 188 -1.32 -6.20 -6.84
N HIS A 189 -2.59 -6.67 -6.95
CA HIS A 189 -3.18 -7.94 -6.49
C HIS A 189 -3.53 -8.81 -7.71
N PHE A 190 -2.64 -9.73 -8.09
CA PHE A 190 -2.82 -10.55 -9.30
C PHE A 190 -4.13 -11.35 -9.25
N PRO A 191 -4.89 -11.48 -10.35
CA PRO A 191 -4.66 -10.99 -11.71
C PRO A 191 -5.14 -9.55 -11.99
N GLY A 192 -5.44 -8.74 -10.98
CA GLY A 192 -5.91 -7.37 -11.08
C GLY A 192 -7.44 -7.23 -11.09
N HIS A 193 -7.92 -6.08 -10.62
CA HIS A 193 -9.33 -5.75 -10.62
C HIS A 193 -9.83 -5.44 -12.04
N ASP A 194 -11.12 -5.68 -12.29
CA ASP A 194 -11.80 -5.05 -13.43
C ASP A 194 -11.77 -3.53 -13.27
N ILE A 195 -11.40 -2.83 -14.32
CA ILE A 195 -11.33 -1.37 -14.33
C ILE A 195 -12.66 -0.68 -14.02
N ASN A 196 -13.78 -1.40 -14.20
CA ASN A 196 -15.15 -0.93 -13.91
C ASN A 196 -15.72 -1.53 -12.61
N GLU A 197 -14.96 -2.34 -11.88
CA GLU A 197 -15.45 -2.98 -10.65
C GLU A 197 -15.36 -2.01 -9.46
N ILE A 198 -16.48 -1.76 -8.84
CA ILE A 198 -16.61 -0.87 -7.67
C ILE A 198 -16.70 -1.63 -6.34
N ARG A 199 -16.87 -2.97 -6.39
CA ARG A 199 -17.03 -3.79 -5.19
C ARG A 199 -15.69 -4.03 -4.52
N ASP A 200 -15.67 -3.84 -3.22
CA ASP A 200 -14.48 -4.00 -2.40
C ASP A 200 -14.35 -5.46 -1.92
N PRO A 201 -13.28 -6.18 -2.27
CA PRO A 201 -13.05 -7.56 -1.84
C PRO A 201 -12.88 -7.73 -0.33
N HIS A 202 -12.60 -6.67 0.42
CA HIS A 202 -12.60 -6.75 1.89
C HIS A 202 -13.99 -7.13 2.43
N PHE A 203 -15.06 -6.77 1.73
CA PHE A 203 -16.43 -6.93 2.20
C PHE A 203 -17.29 -7.86 1.34
N MET A 204 -16.99 -8.02 0.07
CA MET A 204 -17.81 -8.80 -0.85
C MET A 204 -17.00 -9.36 -2.02
N THR A 205 -17.56 -10.36 -2.71
CA THR A 205 -16.94 -10.92 -3.91
C THR A 205 -16.96 -9.91 -5.05
N SER A 206 -15.82 -9.58 -5.58
CA SER A 206 -15.63 -8.79 -6.80
C SER A 206 -15.34 -9.71 -7.99
N VAL A 207 -15.58 -9.23 -9.20
CA VAL A 207 -15.41 -10.02 -10.43
C VAL A 207 -14.72 -9.17 -11.49
N ASN A 208 -13.62 -9.67 -12.04
CA ASN A 208 -13.04 -9.13 -13.26
C ASN A 208 -13.78 -9.74 -14.45
N ASN A 209 -14.60 -8.94 -15.14
CA ASN A 209 -15.42 -9.38 -16.28
C ASN A 209 -14.75 -9.16 -17.65
N MET A 210 -13.51 -8.73 -17.68
CA MET A 210 -12.77 -8.55 -18.94
C MET A 210 -12.64 -9.86 -19.68
N SER A 211 -12.61 -9.82 -21.03
CA SER A 211 -12.15 -10.95 -21.82
C SER A 211 -10.65 -11.20 -21.55
N PHE A 212 -10.16 -12.42 -21.79
CA PHE A 212 -8.74 -12.73 -21.62
C PHE A 212 -7.87 -11.83 -22.52
N ASP A 213 -8.28 -11.63 -23.76
CA ASP A 213 -7.53 -10.83 -24.74
C ASP A 213 -7.47 -9.34 -24.33
N ASP A 214 -8.56 -8.77 -23.81
CA ASP A 214 -8.58 -7.38 -23.37
C ASP A 214 -7.80 -7.20 -22.06
N TRP A 215 -7.91 -8.17 -21.16
CA TRP A 215 -7.10 -8.20 -19.95
C TRP A 215 -5.59 -8.26 -20.28
N MET A 216 -5.19 -9.13 -21.22
CA MET A 216 -3.79 -9.25 -21.64
C MET A 216 -3.25 -7.99 -22.32
N LYS A 217 -4.10 -7.18 -22.97
CA LYS A 217 -3.66 -5.89 -23.56
C LYS A 217 -3.30 -4.85 -22.49
N VAL A 218 -3.87 -4.95 -21.30
CA VAL A 218 -3.76 -3.94 -20.25
C VAL A 218 -3.19 -4.57 -18.98
N GLN A 219 -4.02 -5.10 -18.08
CA GLN A 219 -3.59 -5.58 -16.77
C GLN A 219 -2.68 -6.81 -16.86
N GLY A 220 -3.00 -7.76 -17.72
CA GLY A 220 -2.16 -8.93 -17.94
C GLY A 220 -0.75 -8.56 -18.41
N ARG A 221 -0.64 -7.56 -19.30
CA ARG A 221 0.63 -7.00 -19.73
C ARG A 221 1.39 -6.34 -18.59
N ILE A 222 0.73 -5.50 -17.79
CA ILE A 222 1.35 -4.87 -16.60
C ILE A 222 1.96 -5.93 -15.70
N TYR A 223 1.13 -6.90 -15.27
CA TYR A 223 1.61 -7.96 -14.37
C TYR A 223 2.74 -8.78 -14.97
N LYS A 224 2.63 -9.17 -16.24
CA LYS A 224 3.65 -9.96 -16.90
C LYS A 224 5.00 -9.23 -16.93
N GLU A 225 5.02 -7.99 -17.39
CA GLU A 225 6.25 -7.20 -17.49
C GLU A 225 6.85 -6.85 -16.12
N VAL A 226 6.00 -6.59 -15.12
CA VAL A 226 6.45 -6.28 -13.76
C VAL A 226 6.99 -7.53 -13.05
N ILE A 227 6.39 -8.70 -13.26
CA ILE A 227 6.87 -9.98 -12.73
C ILE A 227 8.21 -10.37 -13.39
N GLU A 228 8.30 -10.24 -14.71
CA GLU A 228 9.51 -10.55 -15.48
C GLU A 228 10.73 -9.67 -15.09
N CYS A 229 10.53 -8.53 -14.44
CA CYS A 229 11.67 -7.75 -13.93
C CYS A 229 12.36 -8.38 -12.71
N GLY A 230 11.86 -9.51 -12.21
CA GLY A 230 12.48 -10.27 -11.12
C GLY A 230 11.90 -10.02 -9.74
N ALA A 231 10.60 -9.71 -9.66
CA ALA A 231 9.90 -9.60 -8.37
C ALA A 231 10.03 -10.90 -7.56
N TYR A 232 10.30 -10.79 -6.25
CA TYR A 232 10.49 -11.95 -5.37
C TYR A 232 9.16 -12.59 -4.94
N SER A 233 8.06 -11.83 -4.97
CA SER A 233 6.75 -12.39 -4.66
C SER A 233 5.61 -11.74 -5.45
N VAL A 234 4.50 -12.50 -5.57
CA VAL A 234 3.24 -12.06 -6.15
C VAL A 234 2.12 -12.36 -5.14
N MET A 235 1.28 -11.38 -4.85
CA MET A 235 0.10 -11.54 -4.01
C MET A 235 -1.14 -11.73 -4.87
N ILE A 236 -1.90 -12.78 -4.57
CA ILE A 236 -3.12 -13.12 -5.29
C ILE A 236 -4.33 -12.46 -4.63
N GLY A 237 -5.05 -11.64 -5.38
CA GLY A 237 -6.27 -11.01 -4.91
C GLY A 237 -7.49 -11.95 -4.85
N HIS A 238 -8.53 -11.52 -4.12
CA HIS A 238 -9.74 -12.32 -3.90
C HIS A 238 -10.86 -12.04 -4.90
N HIS A 239 -10.56 -11.54 -6.07
CA HIS A 239 -11.55 -11.37 -7.13
C HIS A 239 -11.61 -12.59 -8.04
N ALA A 240 -12.82 -12.88 -8.55
CA ALA A 240 -13.01 -13.93 -9.54
C ALA A 240 -12.63 -13.39 -10.93
N PHE A 241 -12.04 -14.26 -11.75
CA PHE A 241 -11.74 -13.92 -13.15
C PHE A 241 -12.26 -15.01 -14.09
N PRO A 242 -13.56 -14.94 -14.50
CA PRO A 242 -14.23 -15.99 -15.28
C PRO A 242 -13.60 -16.27 -16.63
N ALA A 243 -12.90 -15.31 -17.25
CA ALA A 243 -12.21 -15.53 -18.52
C ALA A 243 -11.10 -16.59 -18.43
N ILE A 244 -10.56 -16.85 -17.23
CA ILE A 244 -9.57 -17.92 -16.99
C ILE A 244 -10.21 -19.08 -16.22
N ASP A 245 -11.00 -18.78 -15.18
CA ASP A 245 -11.64 -19.81 -14.36
C ASP A 245 -13.09 -19.42 -14.01
N ASP A 246 -14.04 -19.95 -14.77
CA ASP A 246 -15.47 -19.74 -14.62
C ASP A 246 -16.14 -20.68 -13.60
N SER A 247 -15.35 -21.52 -12.92
CA SER A 247 -15.85 -22.48 -11.96
C SER A 247 -16.42 -21.83 -10.70
N MET A 248 -17.22 -22.59 -9.98
CA MET A 248 -17.92 -22.13 -8.78
C MET A 248 -17.44 -22.88 -7.55
N ILE A 249 -17.49 -22.21 -6.40
CA ILE A 249 -17.41 -22.85 -5.08
C ILE A 249 -18.77 -22.61 -4.41
N GLY A 250 -19.56 -23.67 -4.28
CA GLY A 250 -20.97 -23.54 -3.87
C GLY A 250 -21.75 -22.67 -4.85
N THR A 251 -22.28 -21.55 -4.37
CA THR A 251 -23.06 -20.58 -5.18
C THR A 251 -22.26 -19.37 -5.64
N LYS A 252 -20.97 -19.30 -5.32
CA LYS A 252 -20.11 -18.16 -5.62
C LYS A 252 -19.10 -18.49 -6.71
N ARG A 253 -18.75 -17.49 -7.53
CA ARG A 253 -17.64 -17.60 -8.45
C ARG A 253 -16.35 -17.86 -7.66
N ARG A 254 -15.47 -18.70 -8.21
CA ARG A 254 -14.18 -19.01 -7.60
C ARG A 254 -13.28 -17.77 -7.62
N PRO A 255 -12.85 -17.24 -6.45
CA PRO A 255 -11.83 -16.21 -6.41
C PRO A 255 -10.48 -16.71 -6.93
N ALA A 256 -9.68 -15.81 -7.48
CA ALA A 256 -8.36 -16.13 -8.04
C ALA A 256 -7.46 -16.88 -7.03
N THR A 257 -7.55 -16.51 -5.76
CA THR A 257 -6.80 -17.16 -4.67
C THR A 257 -7.03 -18.67 -4.55
N PHE A 258 -8.19 -19.16 -5.00
CA PHE A 258 -8.54 -20.59 -5.01
C PHE A 258 -8.40 -21.23 -6.40
N SER A 259 -7.93 -20.49 -7.40
CA SER A 259 -7.88 -20.96 -8.77
C SER A 259 -6.52 -21.53 -9.15
N LYS A 260 -6.47 -22.84 -9.32
CA LYS A 260 -5.30 -23.51 -9.87
C LYS A 260 -4.96 -23.03 -11.28
N LYS A 261 -5.97 -22.75 -12.10
CA LYS A 261 -5.77 -22.25 -13.47
C LYS A 261 -5.04 -20.91 -13.49
N ILE A 262 -5.35 -20.01 -12.53
CA ILE A 262 -4.72 -18.69 -12.44
C ILE A 262 -3.33 -18.79 -11.82
N ILE A 263 -3.19 -19.52 -10.69
CA ILE A 263 -1.96 -19.52 -9.92
C ILE A 263 -0.95 -20.52 -10.50
N THR A 264 -1.35 -21.79 -10.61
CA THR A 264 -0.43 -22.85 -11.03
C THR A 264 -0.23 -22.84 -12.53
N ASP A 265 -1.34 -22.84 -13.29
CA ASP A 265 -1.24 -23.09 -14.73
C ASP A 265 -0.76 -21.83 -15.47
N LEU A 266 -1.35 -20.64 -15.21
CA LEU A 266 -0.95 -19.40 -15.86
C LEU A 266 0.32 -18.80 -15.22
N LEU A 267 0.28 -18.43 -13.92
CA LEU A 267 1.36 -17.64 -13.30
C LEU A 267 2.65 -18.47 -13.16
N LYS A 268 2.57 -19.69 -12.57
CA LYS A 268 3.77 -20.50 -12.33
C LYS A 268 4.27 -21.24 -13.56
N ASN A 269 3.37 -21.90 -14.32
CA ASN A 269 3.79 -22.78 -15.41
C ASN A 269 3.94 -22.02 -16.73
N GLU A 270 2.94 -21.23 -17.15
CA GLU A 270 2.96 -20.55 -18.44
C GLU A 270 3.89 -19.32 -18.41
N TRP A 271 3.80 -18.49 -17.36
CA TRP A 271 4.67 -17.31 -17.21
C TRP A 271 6.01 -17.62 -16.54
N GLY A 272 6.18 -18.82 -15.98
CA GLY A 272 7.44 -19.29 -15.39
C GLY A 272 7.82 -18.59 -14.09
N PHE A 273 6.87 -18.07 -13.32
CA PHE A 273 7.18 -17.37 -12.07
C PHE A 273 7.77 -18.34 -11.03
N ASP A 274 9.01 -18.09 -10.62
CA ASP A 274 9.78 -18.93 -9.69
C ASP A 274 9.82 -18.39 -8.24
N GLY A 275 9.27 -17.19 -8.00
CA GLY A 275 9.20 -16.57 -6.67
C GLY A 275 8.08 -17.14 -5.79
N VAL A 276 7.83 -16.46 -4.67
CA VAL A 276 6.81 -16.82 -3.68
C VAL A 276 5.44 -16.29 -4.09
N VAL A 277 4.45 -17.16 -4.17
CA VAL A 277 3.04 -16.78 -4.32
C VAL A 277 2.40 -16.71 -2.94
N VAL A 278 1.92 -15.54 -2.55
CA VAL A 278 1.24 -15.30 -1.28
C VAL A 278 -0.22 -14.94 -1.51
N THR A 279 -1.11 -15.38 -0.63
CA THR A 279 -2.52 -14.94 -0.65
C THR A 279 -2.62 -13.49 -0.19
N ASP A 280 -3.62 -12.75 -0.62
CA ASP A 280 -4.13 -11.64 0.15
C ASP A 280 -4.71 -12.13 1.48
N ASP A 281 -5.06 -11.24 2.40
CA ASP A 281 -5.55 -11.61 3.74
C ASP A 281 -6.79 -12.52 3.63
N ILE A 282 -6.62 -13.79 3.99
CA ILE A 282 -7.70 -14.80 3.95
C ILE A 282 -8.84 -14.49 4.91
N SER A 283 -8.69 -13.53 5.81
CA SER A 283 -9.75 -13.01 6.65
C SER A 283 -10.72 -12.09 5.91
N MET A 284 -10.35 -11.59 4.74
CA MET A 284 -11.23 -10.77 3.90
C MET A 284 -12.48 -11.54 3.51
N ARG A 285 -13.62 -10.82 3.51
CA ARG A 285 -14.91 -11.47 3.29
C ARG A 285 -15.04 -12.13 1.91
N ALA A 286 -14.37 -11.64 0.89
CA ALA A 286 -14.36 -12.24 -0.43
C ALA A 286 -13.78 -13.67 -0.41
N ALA A 287 -12.75 -13.94 0.39
CA ALA A 287 -12.20 -15.28 0.59
C ALA A 287 -13.03 -16.09 1.61
N PHE A 288 -13.17 -15.53 2.80
CA PHE A 288 -13.79 -16.19 3.95
C PHE A 288 -15.25 -16.62 3.69
N SER A 289 -16.05 -15.78 3.00
CA SER A 289 -17.48 -16.08 2.77
C SER A 289 -17.73 -17.21 1.78
N VAL A 290 -16.70 -17.65 1.05
CA VAL A 290 -16.82 -18.77 0.10
C VAL A 290 -16.97 -20.10 0.84
N TYR A 291 -16.22 -20.27 1.93
CA TYR A 291 -16.20 -21.50 2.74
C TYR A 291 -17.01 -21.39 4.01
N GLY A 292 -17.07 -20.20 4.62
CA GLY A 292 -17.64 -19.98 5.95
C GLY A 292 -16.79 -20.60 7.08
N ARG A 293 -17.09 -20.23 8.32
CA ARG A 293 -16.31 -20.62 9.51
C ARG A 293 -16.22 -22.13 9.72
N GLN A 294 -17.23 -22.89 9.32
CA GLN A 294 -17.30 -24.32 9.58
C GLN A 294 -16.39 -25.15 8.66
N ASN A 295 -15.91 -24.57 7.56
CA ASN A 295 -15.13 -25.26 6.51
C ASN A 295 -13.72 -24.67 6.33
N MET A 296 -13.17 -24.05 7.38
CA MET A 296 -11.86 -23.40 7.29
C MET A 296 -10.73 -24.35 6.89
N PHE A 297 -10.73 -25.59 7.37
CA PHE A 297 -9.70 -26.56 7.00
C PHE A 297 -9.74 -26.89 5.50
N ASP A 298 -10.92 -27.06 4.93
CA ASP A 298 -11.07 -27.30 3.48
C ASP A 298 -10.64 -26.06 2.68
N MET A 299 -10.87 -24.86 3.19
CA MET A 299 -10.38 -23.62 2.60
C MET A 299 -8.85 -23.62 2.49
N TYR A 300 -8.14 -23.94 3.58
CA TYR A 300 -6.68 -24.01 3.57
C TYR A 300 -6.14 -25.06 2.61
N ILE A 301 -6.77 -26.24 2.56
CA ILE A 301 -6.40 -27.32 1.62
C ILE A 301 -6.53 -26.81 0.17
N GLU A 302 -7.60 -26.11 -0.15
CA GLU A 302 -7.82 -25.59 -1.50
C GLU A 302 -6.87 -24.45 -1.86
N LEU A 303 -6.59 -23.51 -0.94
CA LEU A 303 -5.57 -22.47 -1.12
C LEU A 303 -4.20 -23.07 -1.47
N ILE A 304 -3.78 -24.10 -0.74
CA ILE A 304 -2.50 -24.79 -0.98
C ILE A 304 -2.52 -25.50 -2.34
N ASN A 305 -3.59 -26.23 -2.66
CA ASN A 305 -3.72 -26.95 -3.92
C ASN A 305 -3.85 -26.02 -5.14
N ALA A 306 -4.38 -24.80 -4.96
CA ALA A 306 -4.40 -23.80 -6.01
C ALA A 306 -3.00 -23.34 -6.41
N GLY A 307 -2.02 -23.44 -5.50
CA GLY A 307 -0.62 -23.08 -5.78
C GLY A 307 -0.06 -21.97 -4.91
N ASN A 308 -0.80 -21.47 -3.91
CA ASN A 308 -0.24 -20.48 -2.97
C ASN A 308 0.86 -21.12 -2.13
N ASP A 309 1.97 -20.42 -1.97
CA ASP A 309 3.13 -20.87 -1.21
C ASP A 309 3.07 -20.37 0.23
N MET A 310 2.53 -19.17 0.45
CA MET A 310 2.32 -18.61 1.78
C MET A 310 0.89 -18.09 1.93
N LEU A 311 0.36 -18.23 3.15
CA LEU A 311 -1.03 -17.93 3.52
C LEU A 311 -1.02 -16.78 4.52
N LEU A 312 -1.58 -15.62 4.14
CA LEU A 312 -1.62 -14.40 4.96
C LEU A 312 -2.89 -14.35 5.80
N GLY A 313 -2.78 -13.96 7.07
CA GLY A 313 -3.93 -13.74 7.94
C GLY A 313 -4.47 -14.99 8.63
N THR A 314 -3.61 -15.92 8.99
CA THR A 314 -3.95 -17.28 9.46
C THR A 314 -4.65 -17.42 10.82
N SER A 315 -4.99 -16.36 11.52
CA SER A 315 -5.37 -16.42 12.94
C SER A 315 -6.87 -16.24 13.24
N ILE A 316 -7.79 -16.60 12.34
CA ILE A 316 -9.22 -16.39 12.60
C ILE A 316 -9.83 -17.59 13.33
N GLY A 317 -9.86 -17.49 14.65
CA GLY A 317 -10.72 -18.30 15.51
C GLY A 317 -10.34 -19.78 15.66
N VAL A 318 -9.18 -20.19 15.13
CA VAL A 318 -8.62 -21.54 15.27
C VAL A 318 -7.15 -21.40 15.59
N GLU A 319 -6.67 -22.22 16.53
CA GLU A 319 -5.26 -22.24 16.90
C GLU A 319 -4.37 -22.63 15.70
N HIS A 320 -3.24 -21.98 15.52
CA HIS A 320 -2.28 -22.26 14.45
C HIS A 320 -1.92 -23.74 14.38
N GLU A 321 -1.81 -24.40 15.53
CA GLU A 321 -1.57 -25.82 15.68
C GLU A 321 -2.63 -26.68 14.98
N GLU A 322 -3.90 -26.33 15.08
CA GLU A 322 -5.00 -27.09 14.46
C GLU A 322 -4.91 -27.05 12.94
N TYR A 323 -4.47 -25.91 12.36
CA TYR A 323 -4.24 -25.81 10.91
C TYR A 323 -3.07 -26.69 10.47
N ILE A 324 -1.94 -26.68 11.20
CA ILE A 324 -0.80 -27.54 10.89
C ILE A 324 -1.24 -29.02 10.92
N ILE A 325 -1.93 -29.44 11.98
CA ILE A 325 -2.43 -30.82 12.12
C ILE A 325 -3.39 -31.18 10.99
N ALA A 326 -4.29 -30.27 10.62
CA ALA A 326 -5.24 -30.52 9.54
C ALA A 326 -4.55 -30.71 8.19
N ILE A 327 -3.53 -29.89 7.88
CA ILE A 327 -2.74 -29.99 6.65
C ILE A 327 -1.88 -31.27 6.67
N GLU A 328 -1.24 -31.62 7.79
CA GLU A 328 -0.52 -32.91 7.91
C GLU A 328 -1.43 -34.10 7.61
N LYS A 329 -2.66 -34.08 8.14
CA LYS A 329 -3.66 -35.11 7.84
C LYS A 329 -4.06 -35.11 6.36
N ALA A 330 -4.21 -33.93 5.76
CA ALA A 330 -4.54 -33.78 4.35
C ALA A 330 -3.43 -34.36 3.45
N VAL A 331 -2.16 -34.14 3.80
CA VAL A 331 -1.03 -34.76 3.09
C VAL A 331 -1.02 -36.28 3.26
N LYS A 332 -1.15 -36.79 4.50
CA LYS A 332 -1.18 -38.23 4.78
C LYS A 332 -2.33 -38.95 4.06
N ASN A 333 -3.44 -38.25 3.86
CA ASN A 333 -4.62 -38.80 3.16
C ASN A 333 -4.62 -38.55 1.64
N GLY A 334 -3.56 -37.96 1.09
CA GLY A 334 -3.42 -37.65 -0.33
C GLY A 334 -4.31 -36.51 -0.85
N LYS A 335 -4.93 -35.71 0.02
CA LYS A 335 -5.68 -34.51 -0.37
C LYS A 335 -4.76 -33.36 -0.81
N ILE A 336 -3.54 -33.32 -0.28
CA ILE A 336 -2.45 -32.45 -0.72
C ILE A 336 -1.26 -33.37 -1.03
N SER A 337 -0.59 -33.15 -2.17
CA SER A 337 0.63 -33.89 -2.46
C SER A 337 1.81 -33.37 -1.62
N GLU A 338 2.71 -34.25 -1.20
CA GLU A 338 3.94 -33.81 -0.53
C GLU A 338 4.80 -32.95 -1.45
N ASP A 339 4.79 -33.20 -2.76
CA ASP A 339 5.49 -32.40 -3.76
C ASP A 339 5.00 -30.94 -3.77
N ARG A 340 3.69 -30.71 -3.52
CA ARG A 340 3.14 -29.34 -3.43
C ARG A 340 3.70 -28.60 -2.21
N ILE A 341 3.81 -29.29 -1.07
CA ILE A 341 4.42 -28.74 0.14
C ILE A 341 5.92 -28.47 -0.08
N ASN A 342 6.60 -29.41 -0.73
CA ASN A 342 8.01 -29.29 -1.05
C ASN A 342 8.28 -28.10 -2.00
N ASP A 343 7.46 -27.91 -3.06
CA ASP A 343 7.57 -26.77 -3.97
C ASP A 343 7.40 -25.42 -3.22
N ALA A 344 6.39 -25.31 -2.35
CA ALA A 344 6.20 -24.10 -1.53
C ALA A 344 7.43 -23.83 -0.65
N CYS A 345 7.89 -24.86 0.06
CA CYS A 345 9.02 -24.73 0.97
C CYS A 345 10.30 -24.31 0.24
N VAL A 346 10.58 -24.88 -0.95
CA VAL A 346 11.74 -24.49 -1.78
C VAL A 346 11.67 -23.02 -2.18
N ARG A 347 10.52 -22.54 -2.65
CA ARG A 347 10.33 -21.14 -3.06
C ARG A 347 10.56 -20.19 -1.88
N ILE A 348 10.00 -20.51 -0.72
CA ILE A 348 10.17 -19.73 0.52
C ILE A 348 11.64 -19.70 0.96
N LEU A 349 12.31 -20.86 1.01
CA LEU A 349 13.71 -20.93 1.39
C LEU A 349 14.64 -20.20 0.40
N ASN A 350 14.32 -20.26 -0.90
CA ASN A 350 15.05 -19.52 -1.93
C ASN A 350 14.88 -18.01 -1.77
N MET A 351 13.66 -17.53 -1.47
CA MET A 351 13.45 -16.10 -1.17
C MET A 351 14.22 -15.66 0.07
N LYS A 352 14.21 -16.46 1.15
CA LYS A 352 15.02 -16.20 2.36
C LYS A 352 16.52 -16.15 2.06
N GLU A 353 17.01 -17.01 1.17
CA GLU A 353 18.41 -17.02 0.73
C GLU A 353 18.74 -15.77 -0.10
N ARG A 354 17.90 -15.40 -1.09
CA ARG A 354 18.06 -14.17 -1.89
C ARG A 354 18.13 -12.91 -1.02
N LEU A 355 17.41 -12.90 0.11
CA LEU A 355 17.41 -11.82 1.10
C LEU A 355 18.63 -11.88 2.05
N GLY A 356 19.46 -12.92 1.95
CA GLY A 356 20.64 -13.10 2.81
C GLY A 356 20.29 -13.48 4.25
N LEU A 357 19.08 -14.00 4.53
CA LEU A 357 18.65 -14.31 5.90
C LEU A 357 19.40 -15.48 6.55
N PHE A 358 20.12 -16.28 5.77
CA PHE A 358 20.99 -17.36 6.26
C PHE A 358 22.44 -16.93 6.46
N GLU A 359 22.81 -15.71 6.06
CA GLU A 359 24.14 -15.17 6.24
C GLU A 359 24.32 -14.60 7.65
N ASP A 360 25.55 -14.20 7.99
CA ASP A 360 25.84 -13.64 9.31
C ASP A 360 25.13 -12.28 9.48
N VAL A 361 24.49 -12.08 10.63
CA VAL A 361 23.57 -10.96 10.93
C VAL A 361 24.30 -9.61 11.03
N ASN A 362 25.62 -9.58 10.85
CA ASN A 362 26.48 -8.41 11.03
C ASN A 362 26.61 -7.52 9.78
N LYS A 363 25.72 -7.63 8.78
CA LYS A 363 25.72 -6.64 7.69
C LYS A 363 25.30 -5.27 8.26
N PRO A 364 26.09 -4.21 8.06
CA PRO A 364 25.74 -2.88 8.54
C PRO A 364 24.39 -2.48 7.96
N CYS A 365 23.44 -2.18 8.81
CA CYS A 365 22.19 -1.54 8.47
C CYS A 365 22.35 -0.03 8.74
N LEU A 366 21.66 0.80 7.97
CA LEU A 366 21.57 2.22 8.27
C LEU A 366 20.96 2.42 9.67
N SER A 367 21.32 3.50 10.35
CA SER A 367 20.56 3.95 11.51
C SER A 367 19.18 4.44 11.08
N ILE A 368 18.24 4.51 12.01
CA ILE A 368 16.88 5.04 11.74
C ILE A 368 16.99 6.48 11.22
N GLU A 369 17.90 7.27 11.78
CA GLU A 369 18.12 8.66 11.40
C GLU A 369 18.68 8.79 9.97
N GLU A 370 19.62 7.91 9.59
CA GLU A 370 20.17 7.89 8.22
C GLU A 370 19.11 7.46 7.21
N ALA A 371 18.31 6.44 7.51
CA ALA A 371 17.20 6.00 6.65
C ALA A 371 16.16 7.11 6.49
N ALA A 372 15.75 7.74 7.60
CA ALA A 372 14.82 8.87 7.57
C ALA A 372 15.37 10.05 6.74
N ALA A 373 16.66 10.36 6.84
CA ALA A 373 17.28 11.42 6.04
C ALA A 373 17.23 11.10 4.54
N ASN A 374 17.46 9.85 4.14
CA ASN A 374 17.33 9.40 2.75
C ASN A 374 15.89 9.57 2.24
N THR A 375 14.90 9.22 3.08
CA THR A 375 13.48 9.36 2.74
C THR A 375 13.07 10.83 2.62
N MET A 376 13.53 11.69 3.52
CA MET A 376 13.25 13.14 3.44
C MET A 376 13.84 13.75 2.16
N GLU A 377 15.06 13.38 1.80
CA GLU A 377 15.68 13.86 0.54
C GLU A 377 14.92 13.34 -0.69
N MET A 378 14.50 12.08 -0.68
CA MET A 378 13.66 11.53 -1.74
C MET A 378 12.31 12.26 -1.81
N ASN A 379 11.62 12.49 -0.68
CA ASN A 379 10.38 13.25 -0.61
C ASN A 379 10.54 14.67 -1.18
N ARG A 380 11.62 15.37 -0.84
CA ARG A 380 11.93 16.70 -1.38
C ARG A 380 12.03 16.67 -2.91
N ARG A 381 12.80 15.74 -3.47
CA ARG A 381 12.95 15.59 -4.93
C ARG A 381 11.63 15.23 -5.61
N VAL A 382 10.83 14.36 -4.98
CA VAL A 382 9.49 14.02 -5.47
C VAL A 382 8.59 15.26 -5.43
N ALA A 383 8.53 15.98 -4.32
CA ALA A 383 7.69 17.16 -4.17
C ALA A 383 8.00 18.23 -5.22
N GLU A 384 9.29 18.56 -5.41
CA GLU A 384 9.72 19.56 -6.39
C GLU A 384 9.33 19.23 -7.84
N LYS A 385 9.22 17.94 -8.17
CA LYS A 385 8.94 17.48 -9.53
C LYS A 385 7.50 17.00 -9.76
N SER A 386 6.76 16.65 -8.71
CA SER A 386 5.42 16.05 -8.85
C SER A 386 4.29 17.08 -8.92
N LEU A 387 4.46 18.27 -8.34
CA LEU A 387 3.41 19.27 -8.32
C LEU A 387 2.88 19.56 -9.72
N THR A 388 1.58 19.29 -9.93
CA THR A 388 0.94 19.34 -11.24
C THR A 388 -0.05 20.50 -11.30
N LEU A 389 0.24 21.50 -12.12
CA LEU A 389 -0.65 22.63 -12.40
C LEU A 389 -1.64 22.24 -13.51
N LEU A 390 -2.85 21.83 -13.14
CA LEU A 390 -3.88 21.40 -14.10
C LEU A 390 -4.61 22.55 -14.76
N SER A 391 -4.75 23.67 -14.06
CA SER A 391 -5.44 24.87 -14.55
C SER A 391 -4.81 26.13 -13.97
N ASN A 392 -4.70 27.17 -14.80
CA ASN A 392 -4.30 28.54 -14.42
C ASN A 392 -4.87 29.53 -15.45
N LYS A 393 -6.21 29.47 -15.62
CA LYS A 393 -6.92 30.19 -16.70
C LYS A 393 -6.73 31.71 -16.63
N LEU A 394 -6.65 32.26 -15.42
CA LEU A 394 -6.50 33.69 -15.17
C LEU A 394 -5.03 34.12 -15.01
N ASN A 395 -4.07 33.21 -15.22
CA ASN A 395 -2.66 33.48 -15.01
C ASN A 395 -2.33 34.02 -13.60
N LEU A 396 -3.05 33.50 -12.56
CA LEU A 396 -2.83 33.88 -11.18
C LEU A 396 -1.43 33.46 -10.69
N LEU A 397 -0.97 32.29 -11.10
CA LEU A 397 0.35 31.77 -10.75
C LEU A 397 1.40 32.04 -11.85
N PRO A 398 2.65 32.33 -11.49
CA PRO A 398 3.14 32.51 -10.12
C PRO A 398 2.69 33.82 -9.49
N CYS A 399 2.36 33.78 -8.19
CA CYS A 399 1.99 34.97 -7.43
C CYS A 399 3.22 35.78 -7.06
N LYS A 400 3.29 37.00 -7.52
CA LYS A 400 4.41 37.94 -7.17
C LYS A 400 3.96 38.99 -6.17
N ASN A 401 4.83 39.28 -5.20
CA ASN A 401 4.63 40.33 -4.21
C ASN A 401 3.38 40.17 -3.33
N ILE A 402 2.92 38.97 -3.07
CA ILE A 402 1.82 38.71 -2.14
C ILE A 402 2.28 38.97 -0.70
N LYS A 403 1.37 39.46 0.12
CA LYS A 403 1.61 39.81 1.52
C LYS A 403 0.71 39.02 2.46
N LYS A 404 -0.44 38.56 1.97
CA LYS A 404 -1.44 37.92 2.81
C LYS A 404 -2.17 36.78 2.10
N VAL A 405 -2.24 35.62 2.79
CA VAL A 405 -2.84 34.38 2.30
C VAL A 405 -3.84 33.88 3.33
N SER A 406 -5.03 33.47 2.85
CA SER A 406 -5.94 32.64 3.63
C SER A 406 -5.83 31.18 3.19
N ILE A 407 -5.72 30.25 4.15
CA ILE A 407 -5.73 28.80 3.93
C ILE A 407 -7.00 28.25 4.56
N ILE A 408 -7.83 27.59 3.74
CA ILE A 408 -9.13 27.07 4.13
C ILE A 408 -9.15 25.56 3.83
N PRO A 409 -9.14 24.68 4.84
CA PRO A 409 -9.24 23.25 4.64
C PRO A 409 -10.64 22.83 4.18
N VAL A 410 -10.70 21.88 3.24
CA VAL A 410 -11.90 21.24 2.73
C VAL A 410 -11.72 19.73 2.92
N THR A 411 -12.07 19.25 4.10
CA THR A 411 -11.74 17.89 4.52
C THR A 411 -12.57 17.44 5.73
N HIS A 412 -12.68 16.13 5.93
CA HIS A 412 -13.13 15.52 7.18
C HIS A 412 -11.97 15.11 8.12
N SER A 413 -10.72 15.26 7.67
CA SER A 413 -9.54 14.79 8.41
C SER A 413 -9.01 15.89 9.33
N GLU A 414 -9.16 15.70 10.64
CA GLU A 414 -8.55 16.58 11.64
C GLU A 414 -7.01 16.54 11.56
N VAL A 415 -6.44 15.36 11.28
CA VAL A 415 -4.98 15.18 11.11
C VAL A 415 -4.46 16.02 9.95
N PHE A 416 -5.18 16.06 8.82
CA PHE A 416 -4.79 16.91 7.71
C PHE A 416 -4.83 18.39 8.07
N VAL A 417 -5.85 18.84 8.82
CA VAL A 417 -5.94 20.24 9.28
C VAL A 417 -4.72 20.62 10.12
N GLU A 418 -4.30 19.75 11.04
CA GLU A 418 -3.09 19.95 11.85
C GLU A 418 -1.81 20.05 10.99
N LYS A 419 -1.72 19.25 9.94
CA LYS A 419 -0.57 19.25 9.00
C LYS A 419 -0.47 20.55 8.19
N LEU A 420 -1.56 21.29 7.98
CA LEU A 420 -1.55 22.59 7.27
C LEU A 420 -0.74 23.67 8.01
N ASP A 421 -0.37 23.46 9.26
CA ASP A 421 0.58 24.34 9.97
C ASP A 421 1.95 24.39 9.26
N ALA A 422 2.36 23.30 8.59
CA ALA A 422 3.58 23.30 7.78
C ALA A 422 3.45 24.25 6.56
N LEU A 423 2.29 24.23 5.88
CA LEU A 423 2.01 25.15 4.76
C LEU A 423 1.99 26.60 5.23
N LYS A 424 1.35 26.87 6.38
CA LYS A 424 1.37 28.19 7.01
C LYS A 424 2.79 28.66 7.30
N LYS A 425 3.60 27.85 7.96
CA LYS A 425 5.00 28.17 8.29
C LYS A 425 5.86 28.42 7.04
N ALA A 426 5.62 27.70 5.96
CA ALA A 426 6.35 27.88 4.72
C ALA A 426 6.10 29.27 4.08
N PHE A 427 4.87 29.79 4.14
CA PHE A 427 4.56 31.17 3.74
C PHE A 427 5.12 32.21 4.73
N GLU A 428 4.92 31.99 6.04
CA GLU A 428 5.40 32.92 7.08
C GLU A 428 6.93 33.07 7.06
N GLY A 429 7.65 31.98 6.76
CA GLY A 429 9.11 32.01 6.57
C GLY A 429 9.58 32.89 5.41
N ARG A 430 8.68 33.25 4.51
CA ARG A 430 8.90 34.19 3.40
C ARG A 430 8.33 35.59 3.67
N GLY A 431 7.91 35.85 4.93
CA GLY A 431 7.39 37.17 5.37
C GLY A 431 5.95 37.43 4.93
N ILE A 432 5.19 36.40 4.59
CA ILE A 432 3.78 36.49 4.15
C ILE A 432 2.86 36.19 5.34
N GLU A 433 1.92 37.10 5.62
CA GLU A 433 0.90 36.90 6.66
C GLU A 433 -0.08 35.79 6.25
N VAL A 434 -0.33 34.84 7.16
CA VAL A 434 -1.23 33.69 6.89
C VAL A 434 -2.36 33.64 7.90
N ILE A 435 -3.59 33.49 7.38
CA ILE A 435 -4.76 33.15 8.18
C ILE A 435 -5.11 31.70 7.85
N LEU A 436 -4.87 30.78 8.79
CA LEU A 436 -5.29 29.39 8.70
C LEU A 436 -6.62 29.21 9.44
N TYR A 437 -7.64 28.76 8.73
CA TYR A 437 -8.95 28.42 9.27
C TYR A 437 -9.03 26.92 9.60
N ASN A 438 -9.94 26.53 10.51
CA ASN A 438 -10.18 25.11 10.76
C ASN A 438 -11.16 24.51 9.73
N ASN A 439 -12.04 25.33 9.18
CA ASN A 439 -12.97 24.93 8.14
C ASN A 439 -13.57 26.16 7.43
N VAL A 440 -14.30 25.93 6.33
CA VAL A 440 -14.93 27.00 5.54
C VAL A 440 -15.94 27.83 6.34
N ASN A 441 -16.63 27.25 7.34
CA ASN A 441 -17.66 27.97 8.09
C ASN A 441 -17.11 29.07 9.00
N GLU A 442 -15.85 29.00 9.36
CA GLU A 442 -15.15 30.04 10.14
C GLU A 442 -14.71 31.24 9.29
N CYS A 443 -14.70 31.07 7.96
CA CYS A 443 -14.24 32.10 7.02
C CYS A 443 -15.43 32.87 6.43
N ASN A 444 -15.39 34.19 6.51
CA ASN A 444 -16.23 35.02 5.64
C ASN A 444 -15.52 35.17 4.29
N LEU A 445 -15.88 34.33 3.33
CA LEU A 445 -15.23 34.24 2.01
C LEU A 445 -15.20 35.57 1.26
N ARG A 446 -16.28 36.36 1.36
CA ARG A 446 -16.33 37.68 0.71
C ARG A 446 -15.30 38.64 1.29
N LEU A 447 -15.21 38.73 2.63
CA LEU A 447 -14.21 39.56 3.29
C LEU A 447 -12.79 39.03 3.04
N ALA A 448 -12.59 37.74 2.97
CA ALA A 448 -11.29 37.15 2.63
C ALA A 448 -10.87 37.56 1.21
N ALA A 449 -11.78 37.48 0.23
CA ALA A 449 -11.50 37.86 -1.16
C ALA A 449 -11.17 39.36 -1.32
N GLU A 450 -11.75 40.21 -0.47
CA GLU A 450 -11.42 41.65 -0.45
C GLU A 450 -10.08 41.94 0.23
N ARG A 451 -9.74 41.21 1.29
CA ARG A 451 -8.60 41.47 2.18
C ARG A 451 -7.30 40.79 1.72
N ASP A 452 -7.39 39.57 1.18
CA ASP A 452 -6.24 38.72 0.94
C ASP A 452 -5.79 38.77 -0.53
N ASP A 453 -4.52 38.48 -0.77
CA ASP A 453 -3.97 38.43 -2.13
C ASP A 453 -4.33 37.13 -2.83
N ILE A 454 -4.32 36.02 -2.08
CA ILE A 454 -4.82 34.70 -2.55
C ILE A 454 -5.55 33.96 -1.43
N ILE A 455 -6.46 33.07 -1.84
CA ILE A 455 -7.15 32.11 -0.98
C ILE A 455 -6.82 30.70 -1.46
N ILE A 456 -6.27 29.87 -0.58
CA ILE A 456 -5.96 28.47 -0.86
C ILE A 456 -7.06 27.60 -0.28
N TYR A 457 -7.78 26.89 -1.13
CA TYR A 457 -8.67 25.81 -0.72
C TYR A 457 -7.88 24.51 -0.69
N ALA A 458 -7.52 24.09 0.53
CA ALA A 458 -6.71 22.90 0.76
C ALA A 458 -7.64 21.68 0.90
N ASN A 459 -7.70 20.85 -0.15
CA ASN A 459 -8.58 19.69 -0.22
C ASN A 459 -7.84 18.42 0.15
N PHE A 460 -8.42 17.64 1.05
CA PHE A 460 -7.99 16.29 1.32
C PHE A 460 -9.20 15.38 1.55
N VAL A 461 -9.37 14.45 0.64
CA VAL A 461 -10.35 13.37 0.76
C VAL A 461 -9.59 12.05 0.72
N SER A 462 -9.61 11.34 1.84
CA SER A 462 -9.21 9.95 1.83
C SER A 462 -10.39 9.11 1.35
N ALA A 463 -10.16 8.15 0.47
CA ALA A 463 -11.18 7.15 0.18
C ALA A 463 -11.48 6.43 1.48
N HIS A 464 -12.67 6.66 2.03
CA HIS A 464 -13.11 5.88 3.17
C HIS A 464 -13.53 4.51 2.66
N ASN A 465 -12.71 3.51 2.99
CA ASN A 465 -13.18 2.13 2.96
C ASN A 465 -14.47 2.02 3.76
N PRO A 466 -15.42 1.22 3.33
CA PRO A 466 -15.25 0.14 2.37
C PRO A 466 -15.68 0.42 0.93
N MET A 467 -16.08 1.61 0.58
CA MET A 467 -16.71 1.87 -0.71
C MET A 467 -15.88 2.72 -1.68
N GLY A 468 -14.69 3.15 -1.29
CA GLY A 468 -13.67 3.72 -2.16
C GLY A 468 -14.01 4.98 -2.94
N HIS A 469 -15.05 5.74 -2.57
CA HIS A 469 -15.36 6.98 -3.27
C HIS A 469 -14.48 8.15 -2.81
N CYS A 470 -13.89 8.86 -3.77
CA CYS A 470 -13.20 10.12 -3.56
C CYS A 470 -14.11 11.29 -3.94
N THR A 471 -15.10 11.56 -3.10
CA THR A 471 -16.06 12.66 -3.28
C THR A 471 -16.29 13.38 -1.96
N PHE A 472 -16.77 14.60 -2.03
CA PHE A 472 -17.23 15.32 -0.85
C PHE A 472 -18.58 14.77 -0.37
N PHE A 473 -18.74 14.63 0.93
CA PHE A 473 -20.00 14.19 1.54
C PHE A 473 -20.29 14.93 2.85
N GLY A 474 -21.53 14.84 3.34
CA GLY A 474 -21.96 15.44 4.60
C GLY A 474 -21.67 16.94 4.68
N ASP A 475 -21.11 17.40 5.79
CA ASP A 475 -20.85 18.82 6.05
C ASP A 475 -19.79 19.41 5.09
N VAL A 476 -18.85 18.60 4.62
CA VAL A 476 -17.84 19.05 3.66
C VAL A 476 -18.47 19.36 2.30
N ALA A 477 -19.45 18.58 1.86
CA ALA A 477 -20.20 18.88 0.63
C ALA A 477 -20.96 20.22 0.74
N GLN A 478 -21.52 20.53 1.92
CA GLN A 478 -22.14 21.83 2.16
C GLN A 478 -21.13 22.99 2.18
N GLN A 479 -19.94 22.76 2.73
CA GLN A 479 -18.83 23.71 2.69
C GLN A 479 -18.36 23.96 1.27
N PHE A 480 -18.24 22.89 0.48
CA PHE A 480 -17.89 22.96 -0.93
C PHE A 480 -18.86 23.83 -1.75
N PHE A 481 -20.16 23.72 -1.50
CA PHE A 481 -21.15 24.57 -2.15
C PHE A 481 -20.91 26.06 -1.89
N LYS A 482 -20.48 26.44 -0.69
CA LYS A 482 -20.13 27.83 -0.38
C LYS A 482 -18.88 28.29 -1.16
N ILE A 483 -17.88 27.43 -1.30
CA ILE A 483 -16.66 27.70 -2.07
C ILE A 483 -17.02 27.99 -3.53
N MET A 484 -17.85 27.14 -4.14
CA MET A 484 -18.27 27.28 -5.53
C MET A 484 -19.08 28.56 -5.75
N THR A 485 -19.84 29.00 -4.74
CA THR A 485 -20.61 30.25 -4.81
C THR A 485 -19.74 31.52 -4.68
N PHE A 486 -18.68 31.45 -3.89
CA PHE A 486 -17.85 32.61 -3.53
C PHE A 486 -16.38 32.45 -3.94
N GLY A 487 -16.04 31.36 -4.62
CA GLY A 487 -14.73 31.21 -5.26
C GLY A 487 -14.54 32.33 -6.28
N GLY A 488 -13.35 32.81 -6.45
CA GLY A 488 -13.06 33.95 -7.29
C GLY A 488 -11.68 33.91 -7.89
N GLU A 489 -11.39 34.96 -8.64
CA GLU A 489 -10.17 35.15 -9.40
C GLU A 489 -8.86 34.99 -8.58
N LYS A 490 -8.95 35.08 -7.24
CA LYS A 490 -7.82 34.91 -6.33
C LYS A 490 -7.74 33.52 -5.70
N SER A 491 -8.56 32.59 -6.13
CA SER A 491 -8.65 31.26 -5.54
C SER A 491 -7.65 30.29 -6.16
N VAL A 492 -6.91 29.57 -5.31
CA VAL A 492 -6.05 28.44 -5.68
C VAL A 492 -6.61 27.18 -5.03
N VAL A 493 -7.11 26.26 -5.84
CA VAL A 493 -7.57 24.95 -5.38
C VAL A 493 -6.38 23.99 -5.38
N VAL A 494 -6.13 23.34 -4.24
CA VAL A 494 -5.05 22.37 -4.10
C VAL A 494 -5.63 21.04 -3.60
N SER A 495 -5.39 19.95 -4.33
CA SER A 495 -5.68 18.60 -3.85
C SER A 495 -4.42 17.96 -3.28
N PHE A 496 -4.47 17.60 -1.99
CA PHE A 496 -3.40 16.92 -1.24
C PHE A 496 -3.61 15.41 -1.13
N GLY A 497 -4.62 14.88 -1.75
CA GLY A 497 -4.96 13.46 -1.75
C GLY A 497 -5.18 12.96 -3.16
N SER A 498 -6.32 12.30 -3.37
CA SER A 498 -6.68 11.78 -4.68
C SER A 498 -6.79 12.88 -5.74
N PRO A 499 -6.19 12.70 -6.92
CA PRO A 499 -6.34 13.63 -8.04
C PRO A 499 -7.77 13.69 -8.60
N PHE A 500 -8.60 12.67 -8.36
CA PHE A 500 -9.99 12.60 -8.81
C PHE A 500 -10.92 13.65 -8.18
N ILE A 501 -10.50 14.33 -7.11
CA ILE A 501 -11.19 15.52 -6.59
C ILE A 501 -11.34 16.63 -7.66
N LYS A 502 -10.55 16.59 -8.73
CA LYS A 502 -10.74 17.46 -9.88
C LYS A 502 -12.15 17.37 -10.45
N TYR A 503 -12.80 16.20 -10.42
CA TYR A 503 -14.17 16.01 -10.91
C TYR A 503 -15.22 16.80 -10.14
N GLU A 504 -14.99 17.08 -8.85
CA GLU A 504 -15.89 17.91 -8.05
C GLU A 504 -15.86 19.39 -8.49
N TYR A 505 -14.71 19.86 -8.96
CA TYR A 505 -14.51 21.24 -9.39
C TYR A 505 -14.73 21.43 -10.90
N TYR A 506 -14.57 20.39 -11.70
CA TYR A 506 -14.63 20.45 -13.17
C TYR A 506 -13.84 21.66 -13.73
N GLU A 507 -14.50 22.48 -14.54
CA GLU A 507 -13.93 23.69 -15.13
C GLU A 507 -14.08 24.96 -14.26
N GLU A 508 -14.78 24.87 -13.14
CA GLU A 508 -15.07 26.03 -12.28
C GLU A 508 -13.85 26.53 -11.51
N ALA A 509 -12.86 25.67 -11.26
CA ALA A 509 -11.60 26.10 -10.66
C ALA A 509 -10.66 26.69 -11.71
N ASP A 510 -10.50 28.04 -11.68
CA ASP A 510 -9.60 28.73 -12.60
C ASP A 510 -8.13 28.37 -12.36
N THR A 511 -7.74 28.14 -11.11
CA THR A 511 -6.39 27.69 -10.73
C THR A 511 -6.49 26.43 -9.88
N TYR A 512 -5.93 25.34 -10.39
CA TYR A 512 -6.00 24.02 -9.75
C TYR A 512 -4.64 23.31 -9.78
N ILE A 513 -4.20 22.83 -8.60
CA ILE A 513 -2.94 22.12 -8.39
C ILE A 513 -3.22 20.75 -7.76
N ASN A 514 -2.65 19.67 -8.31
CA ASN A 514 -2.50 18.41 -7.60
C ASN A 514 -1.15 18.38 -6.89
N ALA A 515 -1.18 18.23 -5.57
CA ALA A 515 -0.01 18.05 -4.71
C ALA A 515 0.16 16.58 -4.26
N TYR A 516 -0.86 15.73 -4.42
CA TYR A 516 -0.92 14.29 -4.18
C TYR A 516 -0.71 13.86 -2.73
N TRP A 517 0.09 14.57 -1.94
CA TRP A 517 0.36 14.28 -0.53
C TRP A 517 0.54 15.56 0.29
N TYR A 518 0.60 15.42 1.61
CA TYR A 518 0.63 16.54 2.56
C TYR A 518 1.78 16.46 3.57
N ASN A 519 2.90 15.78 3.22
CA ASN A 519 4.11 15.86 4.04
C ASN A 519 4.74 17.27 3.96
N LYS A 520 5.70 17.50 4.85
CA LYS A 520 6.34 18.81 4.98
C LYS A 520 7.00 19.28 3.67
N GLU A 521 7.68 18.38 2.99
CA GLU A 521 8.40 18.66 1.73
C GLU A 521 7.44 19.09 0.63
N THR A 522 6.27 18.45 0.52
CA THR A 522 5.21 18.83 -0.43
C THR A 522 4.64 20.21 -0.10
N MET A 523 4.43 20.54 1.19
CA MET A 523 3.93 21.85 1.59
C MET A 523 4.94 22.97 1.28
N GLU A 524 6.23 22.73 1.50
CA GLU A 524 7.31 23.68 1.15
C GLU A 524 7.40 23.88 -0.36
N ALA A 525 7.47 22.80 -1.15
CA ALA A 525 7.53 22.86 -2.62
C ALA A 525 6.29 23.56 -3.22
N LEU A 526 5.10 23.34 -2.64
CA LEU A 526 3.88 24.01 -3.09
C LEU A 526 3.99 25.53 -2.96
N VAL A 527 4.50 26.03 -1.83
CA VAL A 527 4.72 27.48 -1.64
C VAL A 527 5.74 28.00 -2.64
N GLU A 528 6.83 27.27 -2.86
CA GLU A 528 7.85 27.63 -3.87
C GLU A 528 7.25 27.71 -5.28
N GLY A 529 6.39 26.76 -5.64
CA GLY A 529 5.67 26.77 -6.93
C GLY A 529 4.70 27.94 -7.04
N ILE A 530 3.90 28.21 -6.01
CA ILE A 530 2.95 29.35 -5.97
C ILE A 530 3.68 30.67 -6.14
N LEU A 531 4.84 30.84 -5.51
CA LEU A 531 5.65 32.07 -5.57
C LEU A 531 6.54 32.14 -6.82
N GLY A 532 6.67 31.04 -7.57
CA GLY A 532 7.50 30.96 -8.78
C GLY A 532 8.99 30.79 -8.50
N GLU A 533 9.34 30.29 -7.33
CA GLU A 533 10.70 29.90 -6.95
C GLU A 533 11.10 28.60 -7.67
N ILE A 534 10.14 27.69 -7.85
CA ILE A 534 10.24 26.51 -8.70
C ILE A 534 9.13 26.50 -9.76
N ARG A 535 9.25 25.63 -10.78
CA ARG A 535 8.22 25.43 -11.81
C ARG A 535 7.36 24.21 -11.44
N PHE A 536 6.10 24.25 -11.79
CA PHE A 536 5.25 23.08 -11.80
C PHE A 536 5.67 22.18 -12.95
N LEU A 537 6.30 21.05 -12.67
CA LEU A 537 6.84 20.10 -13.65
C LEU A 537 6.06 18.80 -13.71
N GLY A 538 5.20 18.55 -12.73
CA GLY A 538 4.47 17.31 -12.59
C GLY A 538 3.52 17.06 -13.76
N GLU A 539 3.45 15.80 -14.19
CA GLU A 539 2.49 15.30 -15.17
C GLU A 539 1.42 14.47 -14.45
N SER A 540 0.14 14.74 -14.72
CA SER A 540 -0.92 13.94 -14.08
C SER A 540 -0.69 12.45 -14.33
N PRO A 541 -0.68 11.61 -13.28
CA PRO A 541 -0.62 10.17 -13.45
C PRO A 541 -1.95 9.56 -13.91
N PHE A 542 -3.02 10.35 -13.93
CA PHE A 542 -4.37 9.95 -14.31
C PHE A 542 -4.93 10.88 -15.38
N GLU A 543 -5.78 10.34 -16.25
CA GLU A 543 -6.58 11.11 -17.19
C GLU A 543 -7.79 11.69 -16.42
N ILE A 544 -7.73 13.01 -16.09
CA ILE A 544 -8.71 13.72 -15.25
C ILE A 544 -9.09 15.09 -15.83
#